data_caba1d1d4eb53e7c3b6a44b68b3fb059
#
_entry.id   caba1d1d4eb53e7c3b6a44b68b3fb059
#
_cell.length_a   1.000
_cell.length_b   1.000
_cell.length_c   1.000
_cell.angle_alpha   90.00
_cell.angle_beta   90.00
_cell.angle_gamma   90.00
#
_symmetry.space_group_name_H-M   'P 1'
#
loop_
_entity.id
_entity.type
_entity.pdbx_description
1 polymer ?
#
loop_
_entity_poly.entity_id
_entity_poly.type
_entity_poly.pdbx_seq_one_letter_code
_entity_poly.pdbx_strand_id
1 'polypeptide(L)'
;MERKAFQATDVTPPDADAGIVEAIVSVTGNVDLGGDLILPGAFKQYVTAVKSGQRPLPPILWQHDPSRAENVLGKVDAIDELMPGDPRLPSTLKSAGYGGLLIRASYAMDTAGGRLAYSHVKAQRVTEWSFAFEAPDRSFDAKGNRLLKTINPVYEVSNVIVGMNPLTSTLSAKALNENLKPWMLLGIQLAMRDARKDARKRGWMDLGFQIALERATGASKRSASRKVGR
;
A
#
# COMPACT_ATOMS: atom_id res chain seq x y z
N MET A 1 -17.79 38.25 -38.18
CA MET A 1 -17.08 36.99 -38.36
C MET A 1 -16.91 36.33 -36.99
N GLU A 2 -17.91 35.54 -36.61
CA GLU A 2 -17.92 34.87 -35.32
C GLU A 2 -17.01 33.64 -35.41
N ARG A 3 -15.93 33.63 -34.61
CA ARG A 3 -15.12 32.44 -34.39
C ARG A 3 -15.75 31.65 -33.29
N LYS A 4 -16.50 30.60 -33.59
CA LYS A 4 -16.76 29.51 -32.67
C LYS A 4 -15.43 28.80 -32.45
N ALA A 5 -14.82 29.05 -31.28
CA ALA A 5 -13.82 28.18 -30.75
C ALA A 5 -14.50 26.83 -30.45
N PHE A 6 -14.22 25.84 -31.26
CA PHE A 6 -14.39 24.45 -30.86
C PHE A 6 -13.46 24.25 -29.69
N GLN A 7 -14.00 24.25 -28.48
CA GLN A 7 -13.32 23.58 -27.39
C GLN A 7 -13.25 22.11 -27.79
N ALA A 8 -12.07 21.70 -28.21
CA ALA A 8 -11.74 20.31 -28.12
C ALA A 8 -12.17 19.93 -26.70
N THR A 9 -13.09 19.02 -26.57
CA THR A 9 -13.30 18.30 -25.33
C THR A 9 -11.98 17.58 -25.14
N ASP A 10 -11.08 18.24 -24.40
CA ASP A 10 -9.96 17.59 -23.78
C ASP A 10 -10.58 16.46 -22.99
N VAL A 11 -10.46 15.26 -23.54
CA VAL A 11 -10.54 14.04 -22.75
C VAL A 11 -9.25 14.02 -21.96
N THR A 12 -9.10 15.00 -21.08
CA THR A 12 -8.20 14.91 -19.96
C THR A 12 -8.68 13.66 -19.23
N PRO A 13 -7.83 12.64 -19.03
CA PRO A 13 -8.22 11.52 -18.20
C PRO A 13 -8.81 12.16 -16.97
N PRO A 14 -10.05 11.83 -16.55
CA PRO A 14 -10.82 12.62 -15.58
C PRO A 14 -10.10 12.93 -14.28
N ASP A 15 -8.92 12.39 -14.10
CA ASP A 15 -8.21 12.33 -12.83
C ASP A 15 -6.84 13.02 -12.84
N ALA A 16 -6.36 13.55 -13.97
CA ALA A 16 -4.98 14.04 -14.09
C ALA A 16 -4.68 15.28 -13.22
N ASP A 17 -5.69 16.10 -12.95
CA ASP A 17 -5.56 17.34 -12.17
C ASP A 17 -6.49 17.40 -10.95
N ALA A 18 -7.36 16.41 -10.79
CA ALA A 18 -8.29 16.32 -9.65
C ALA A 18 -7.70 15.67 -8.40
N GLY A 19 -6.45 15.21 -8.43
CA GLY A 19 -5.84 14.50 -7.30
C GLY A 19 -6.36 13.08 -7.10
N ILE A 20 -7.03 12.50 -8.11
CA ILE A 20 -7.62 11.17 -8.00
C ILE A 20 -6.65 10.11 -8.54
N VAL A 21 -6.55 8.99 -7.82
CA VAL A 21 -5.76 7.83 -8.22
C VAL A 21 -6.55 6.53 -8.04
N GLU A 22 -6.19 5.54 -8.83
CA GLU A 22 -6.54 4.14 -8.58
C GLU A 22 -5.25 3.36 -8.37
N ALA A 23 -5.24 2.47 -7.38
CA ALA A 23 -4.05 1.72 -7.03
C ALA A 23 -4.38 0.32 -6.48
N ILE A 24 -3.51 -0.65 -6.77
CA ILE A 24 -3.43 -1.90 -6.04
C ILE A 24 -2.51 -1.67 -4.84
N VAL A 25 -3.08 -1.55 -3.67
CA VAL A 25 -2.36 -1.22 -2.43
C VAL A 25 -1.91 -2.43 -1.63
N SER A 26 -2.42 -3.59 -1.99
CA SER A 26 -2.01 -4.89 -1.46
C SER A 26 -2.17 -5.94 -2.54
N VAL A 27 -1.28 -6.91 -2.58
CA VAL A 27 -1.37 -8.07 -3.48
C VAL A 27 -1.62 -9.31 -2.65
N THR A 28 -2.56 -10.16 -3.11
CA THR A 28 -2.91 -11.43 -2.47
C THR A 28 -2.37 -12.60 -3.28
N GLY A 29 -2.02 -13.69 -2.60
CA GLY A 29 -1.52 -14.90 -3.24
C GLY A 29 0.00 -14.98 -3.40
N ASN A 30 0.74 -13.90 -3.12
CA ASN A 30 2.20 -13.91 -3.09
C ASN A 30 2.73 -13.75 -1.66
N VAL A 31 3.94 -14.23 -1.41
CA VAL A 31 4.65 -13.95 -0.16
C VAL A 31 5.39 -12.63 -0.32
N ASP A 32 5.14 -11.69 0.57
CA ASP A 32 5.80 -10.39 0.58
C ASP A 32 7.20 -10.41 1.22
N LEU A 33 7.85 -9.25 1.33
CA LEU A 33 9.20 -9.11 1.90
C LEU A 33 9.25 -9.43 3.39
N GLY A 34 8.13 -9.25 4.11
CA GLY A 34 7.98 -9.57 5.53
C GLY A 34 7.75 -11.06 5.80
N GLY A 35 7.52 -11.85 4.77
CA GLY A 35 7.13 -13.26 4.90
C GLY A 35 5.64 -13.45 5.08
N ASP A 36 4.83 -12.45 4.77
CA ASP A 36 3.39 -12.54 4.83
C ASP A 36 2.82 -13.03 3.49
N LEU A 37 1.88 -13.94 3.57
CA LEU A 37 1.03 -14.37 2.47
C LEU A 37 -0.43 -14.00 2.81
N ILE A 38 -0.90 -12.93 2.19
CA ILE A 38 -2.31 -12.57 2.28
C ILE A 38 -3.09 -13.48 1.32
N LEU A 39 -4.04 -14.24 1.87
CA LEU A 39 -4.84 -15.13 1.04
C LEU A 39 -5.91 -14.35 0.26
N PRO A 40 -6.22 -14.75 -0.99
CA PRO A 40 -7.39 -14.22 -1.68
C PRO A 40 -8.66 -14.41 -0.85
N GLY A 41 -9.45 -13.34 -0.71
CA GLY A 41 -10.63 -13.30 0.16
C GLY A 41 -10.38 -12.75 1.57
N ALA A 42 -9.12 -12.45 1.92
CA ALA A 42 -8.77 -11.96 3.26
C ALA A 42 -9.40 -10.60 3.61
N PHE A 43 -9.66 -9.75 2.61
CA PHE A 43 -10.27 -8.43 2.80
C PHE A 43 -11.80 -8.44 2.75
N LYS A 44 -12.43 -9.58 2.43
CA LYS A 44 -13.87 -9.67 2.19
C LYS A 44 -14.72 -9.07 3.32
N GLN A 45 -14.39 -9.39 4.57
CA GLN A 45 -15.14 -8.88 5.73
C GLN A 45 -15.03 -7.36 5.84
N TYR A 46 -13.81 -6.83 5.72
CA TYR A 46 -13.56 -5.39 5.78
C TYR A 46 -14.26 -4.64 4.64
N VAL A 47 -14.08 -5.10 3.41
CA VAL A 47 -14.72 -4.49 2.22
C VAL A 47 -16.26 -4.51 2.34
N THR A 48 -16.83 -5.60 2.84
CA THR A 48 -18.28 -5.69 3.08
C THR A 48 -18.73 -4.68 4.14
N ALA A 49 -18.00 -4.57 5.26
CA ALA A 49 -18.34 -3.63 6.32
C ALA A 49 -18.24 -2.16 5.87
N VAL A 50 -17.26 -1.83 5.03
CA VAL A 50 -17.14 -0.49 4.42
C VAL A 50 -18.31 -0.23 3.47
N LYS A 51 -18.62 -1.16 2.56
CA LYS A 51 -19.71 -1.00 1.59
C LYS A 51 -21.08 -0.89 2.24
N SER A 52 -21.27 -1.50 3.41
CA SER A 52 -22.51 -1.38 4.19
C SER A 52 -22.55 -0.16 5.12
N GLY A 53 -21.51 0.68 5.16
CA GLY A 53 -21.41 1.83 6.03
C GLY A 53 -21.11 1.51 7.51
N GLN A 54 -20.82 0.25 7.83
CA GLN A 54 -20.46 -0.17 9.19
C GLN A 54 -19.03 0.24 9.58
N ARG A 55 -18.19 0.53 8.59
CA ARG A 55 -16.82 1.04 8.79
C ARG A 55 -16.52 2.18 7.85
N PRO A 56 -15.74 3.17 8.29
CA PRO A 56 -15.28 4.23 7.43
C PRO A 56 -14.22 3.71 6.45
N LEU A 57 -14.08 4.42 5.33
CA LEU A 57 -12.94 4.28 4.44
C LEU A 57 -11.69 4.85 5.11
N PRO A 58 -10.50 4.26 4.87
CA PRO A 58 -9.28 4.68 5.53
C PRO A 58 -8.72 5.99 4.94
N PRO A 59 -7.97 6.79 5.72
CA PRO A 59 -7.19 7.91 5.21
C PRO A 59 -6.00 7.42 4.38
N ILE A 60 -5.43 8.34 3.57
CA ILE A 60 -4.13 8.14 2.94
C ILE A 60 -3.09 8.87 3.78
N LEU A 61 -2.01 8.16 4.16
CA LEU A 61 -0.90 8.73 4.91
C LEU A 61 0.40 8.72 4.10
N TRP A 62 1.38 9.46 4.60
CA TRP A 62 2.77 9.40 4.17
C TRP A 62 3.57 8.52 5.12
N GLN A 63 4.16 7.41 4.60
CA GLN A 63 5.11 6.54 5.33
C GLN A 63 4.56 5.99 6.67
N HIS A 64 3.26 5.70 6.76
CA HIS A 64 2.60 5.25 8.01
C HIS A 64 2.73 6.22 9.19
N ASP A 65 2.96 7.51 8.92
CA ASP A 65 3.19 8.50 9.97
C ASP A 65 1.93 9.37 10.23
N PRO A 66 1.12 9.05 11.26
CA PRO A 66 -0.02 9.85 11.66
C PRO A 66 0.34 11.01 12.61
N SER A 67 1.64 11.19 12.95
CA SER A 67 2.07 12.13 13.99
C SER A 67 1.89 13.60 13.61
N ARG A 68 1.70 13.89 12.32
CA ARG A 68 1.61 15.25 11.77
C ARG A 68 0.42 15.35 10.82
N ALA A 69 -0.30 16.45 10.92
CA ALA A 69 -1.46 16.71 10.06
C ALA A 69 -1.08 16.76 8.56
N GLU A 70 0.13 17.23 8.24
CA GLU A 70 0.63 17.32 6.86
C GLU A 70 0.82 15.94 6.22
N ASN A 71 0.94 14.89 7.02
CA ASN A 71 1.08 13.51 6.55
C ASN A 71 -0.25 12.84 6.20
N VAL A 72 -1.38 13.50 6.50
CA VAL A 72 -2.70 13.09 6.00
C VAL A 72 -2.85 13.65 4.60
N LEU A 73 -2.60 12.79 3.62
CA LEU A 73 -2.48 13.18 2.22
C LEU A 73 -3.82 13.25 1.49
N GLY A 74 -4.84 12.59 2.03
CA GLY A 74 -6.14 12.46 1.42
C GLY A 74 -6.95 11.31 2.02
N LYS A 75 -7.88 10.78 1.25
CA LYS A 75 -8.78 9.71 1.68
C LYS A 75 -9.00 8.69 0.57
N VAL A 76 -9.32 7.48 0.96
CA VAL A 76 -9.87 6.48 0.06
C VAL A 76 -11.35 6.82 -0.18
N ASP A 77 -11.79 6.76 -1.43
CA ASP A 77 -13.19 7.02 -1.84
C ASP A 77 -13.95 5.73 -2.12
N ALA A 78 -13.23 4.70 -2.58
CA ALA A 78 -13.78 3.37 -2.80
C ALA A 78 -12.70 2.30 -2.60
N ILE A 79 -13.13 1.12 -2.17
CA ILE A 79 -12.27 -0.04 -1.92
C ILE A 79 -12.94 -1.32 -2.41
N ASP A 80 -12.14 -2.19 -3.04
CA ASP A 80 -12.62 -3.48 -3.55
C ASP A 80 -11.52 -4.54 -3.48
N GLU A 81 -11.88 -5.75 -3.15
CA GLU A 81 -10.97 -6.89 -3.24
C GLU A 81 -11.13 -7.57 -4.58
N LEU A 82 -10.06 -7.58 -5.36
CA LEU A 82 -9.99 -8.24 -6.66
C LEU A 82 -9.46 -9.65 -6.49
N MET A 83 -10.29 -10.63 -6.83
CA MET A 83 -9.88 -12.03 -6.82
C MET A 83 -8.93 -12.33 -7.98
N PRO A 84 -8.09 -13.39 -7.89
CA PRO A 84 -7.28 -13.83 -9.02
C PRO A 84 -8.12 -13.98 -10.29
N GLY A 85 -7.65 -13.39 -11.40
CA GLY A 85 -8.35 -13.39 -12.68
C GLY A 85 -9.30 -12.22 -12.91
N ASP A 86 -9.54 -11.34 -11.93
CA ASP A 86 -10.36 -10.12 -12.12
C ASP A 86 -9.80 -9.28 -13.28
N PRO A 87 -10.62 -8.84 -14.24
CA PRO A 87 -10.17 -8.09 -15.41
C PRO A 87 -9.51 -6.75 -15.08
N ARG A 88 -9.82 -6.15 -13.93
CA ARG A 88 -9.24 -4.87 -13.46
C ARG A 88 -7.80 -4.99 -12.95
N LEU A 89 -7.33 -6.22 -12.68
CA LEU A 89 -5.95 -6.45 -12.25
C LEU A 89 -4.97 -6.15 -13.40
N PRO A 90 -3.78 -5.63 -13.10
CA PRO A 90 -2.67 -5.58 -14.05
C PRO A 90 -2.38 -6.94 -14.67
N SER A 91 -1.95 -6.95 -15.93
CA SER A 91 -1.62 -8.19 -16.66
C SER A 91 -0.58 -9.04 -15.92
N THR A 92 0.37 -8.39 -15.26
CA THR A 92 1.42 -9.05 -14.46
C THR A 92 0.84 -9.83 -13.28
N LEU A 93 -0.12 -9.28 -12.55
CA LEU A 93 -0.78 -9.96 -11.44
C LEU A 93 -1.70 -11.07 -11.93
N LYS A 94 -2.43 -10.83 -13.02
CA LYS A 94 -3.27 -11.86 -13.65
C LYS A 94 -2.48 -13.08 -14.10
N SER A 95 -1.37 -12.85 -14.80
CA SER A 95 -0.50 -13.93 -15.28
C SER A 95 0.14 -14.73 -14.15
N ALA A 96 0.37 -14.11 -13.00
CA ALA A 96 0.90 -14.76 -11.81
C ALA A 96 -0.17 -15.47 -10.98
N GLY A 97 -1.46 -15.31 -11.31
CA GLY A 97 -2.57 -15.86 -10.53
C GLY A 97 -2.80 -15.15 -9.19
N TYR A 98 -2.41 -13.88 -9.08
CA TYR A 98 -2.55 -13.08 -7.88
C TYR A 98 -3.84 -12.25 -7.92
N GLY A 99 -4.34 -11.89 -6.74
CA GLY A 99 -5.38 -10.92 -6.54
C GLY A 99 -4.83 -9.64 -5.91
N GLY A 100 -5.71 -8.76 -5.43
CA GLY A 100 -5.27 -7.55 -4.75
C GLY A 100 -6.38 -6.70 -4.16
N LEU A 101 -6.00 -5.74 -3.33
CA LEU A 101 -6.88 -4.71 -2.80
C LEU A 101 -6.78 -3.47 -3.68
N LEU A 102 -7.83 -3.19 -4.43
CA LEU A 102 -7.98 -2.00 -5.25
C LEU A 102 -8.58 -0.87 -4.42
N ILE A 103 -8.00 0.31 -4.52
CA ILE A 103 -8.61 1.54 -4.04
C ILE A 103 -8.79 2.55 -5.18
N ARG A 104 -9.81 3.40 -5.04
CA ARG A 104 -9.90 4.71 -5.65
C ARG A 104 -9.77 5.75 -4.54
N ALA A 105 -8.95 6.76 -4.73
CA ALA A 105 -8.60 7.68 -3.67
C ALA A 105 -8.42 9.11 -4.20
N SER A 106 -8.74 10.09 -3.36
CA SER A 106 -8.54 11.51 -3.63
C SER A 106 -7.53 12.12 -2.66
N TYR A 107 -6.51 12.76 -3.24
CA TYR A 107 -5.55 13.54 -2.48
C TYR A 107 -6.15 14.89 -2.08
N ALA A 108 -5.78 15.38 -0.91
CA ALA A 108 -6.17 16.70 -0.39
C ALA A 108 -5.42 17.81 -1.15
N MET A 109 -5.92 18.17 -2.34
CA MET A 109 -5.27 19.13 -3.23
C MET A 109 -5.29 20.57 -2.71
N ASP A 110 -6.05 20.84 -1.65
CA ASP A 110 -6.07 22.08 -0.88
C ASP A 110 -4.91 22.19 0.11
N THR A 111 -4.25 21.08 0.44
CA THR A 111 -3.08 21.04 1.35
C THR A 111 -1.76 20.95 0.60
N ALA A 112 -0.67 21.44 1.19
CA ALA A 112 0.68 21.32 0.62
C ALA A 112 1.13 19.85 0.58
N GLY A 113 0.84 19.07 1.62
CA GLY A 113 1.21 17.64 1.71
C GLY A 113 0.52 16.81 0.63
N GLY A 114 -0.81 16.97 0.47
CA GLY A 114 -1.57 16.26 -0.54
C GLY A 114 -1.10 16.57 -1.96
N ARG A 115 -0.89 17.87 -2.30
CA ARG A 115 -0.34 18.25 -3.62
C ARG A 115 1.04 17.67 -3.89
N LEU A 116 1.94 17.74 -2.90
CA LEU A 116 3.30 17.23 -3.03
C LEU A 116 3.30 15.72 -3.25
N ALA A 117 2.57 14.98 -2.40
CA ALA A 117 2.46 13.53 -2.51
C ALA A 117 1.84 13.11 -3.86
N TYR A 118 0.75 13.75 -4.26
CA TYR A 118 0.14 13.50 -5.58
C TYR A 118 1.13 13.74 -6.71
N SER A 119 1.94 14.82 -6.65
CA SER A 119 2.96 15.10 -7.66
C SER A 119 4.02 14.00 -7.76
N HIS A 120 4.40 13.40 -6.62
CA HIS A 120 5.33 12.27 -6.60
C HIS A 120 4.72 11.00 -7.20
N VAL A 121 3.46 10.70 -6.88
CA VAL A 121 2.74 9.54 -7.42
C VAL A 121 2.51 9.71 -8.92
N LYS A 122 2.01 10.87 -9.35
CA LYS A 122 1.78 11.20 -10.78
C LYS A 122 3.07 11.11 -11.60
N ALA A 123 4.18 11.57 -11.04
CA ALA A 123 5.50 11.52 -11.69
C ALA A 123 6.25 10.20 -11.46
N GLN A 124 5.60 9.22 -10.84
CA GLN A 124 6.17 7.89 -10.54
C GLN A 124 7.48 7.92 -9.74
N ARG A 125 7.67 8.94 -8.92
CA ARG A 125 8.79 8.99 -7.97
C ARG A 125 8.51 8.15 -6.73
N VAL A 126 7.22 7.94 -6.43
CA VAL A 126 6.71 7.06 -5.38
C VAL A 126 5.67 6.16 -6.03
N THR A 127 5.95 4.88 -6.08
CA THR A 127 5.15 3.89 -6.82
C THR A 127 4.58 2.80 -5.92
N GLU A 128 5.11 2.68 -4.70
CA GLU A 128 4.76 1.62 -3.79
C GLU A 128 3.74 2.08 -2.75
N TRP A 129 2.93 1.11 -2.34
CA TRP A 129 1.86 1.30 -1.38
C TRP A 129 2.01 0.31 -0.23
N SER A 130 1.52 0.72 0.92
CA SER A 130 1.42 -0.10 2.10
C SER A 130 0.14 0.24 2.86
N PHE A 131 -0.16 -0.49 3.93
CA PHE A 131 -1.34 -0.24 4.75
C PHE A 131 -1.15 -0.80 6.15
N ALA A 132 -1.78 -0.18 7.15
CA ALA A 132 -1.83 -0.69 8.51
C ALA A 132 -3.15 -1.46 8.74
N PHE A 133 -3.06 -2.60 9.40
CA PHE A 133 -4.18 -3.52 9.54
C PHE A 133 -4.10 -4.40 10.79
N GLU A 134 -5.21 -5.04 11.10
CA GLU A 134 -5.24 -6.23 11.97
C GLU A 134 -5.54 -7.50 11.18
N ALA A 135 -4.90 -8.58 11.60
CA ALA A 135 -5.15 -9.91 11.07
C ALA A 135 -5.59 -10.86 12.20
N PRO A 136 -6.89 -10.90 12.51
CA PRO A 136 -7.41 -11.72 13.61
C PRO A 136 -7.30 -13.22 13.33
N ASP A 137 -7.36 -13.63 12.08
CA ASP A 137 -7.17 -15.03 11.65
C ASP A 137 -5.89 -15.17 10.84
N ARG A 138 -4.88 -15.77 11.46
CA ARG A 138 -3.57 -16.01 10.89
C ARG A 138 -3.02 -17.37 11.32
N SER A 139 -2.18 -17.96 10.48
CA SER A 139 -1.44 -19.19 10.76
C SER A 139 -0.06 -19.10 10.12
N PHE A 140 0.74 -20.16 10.23
CA PHE A 140 2.04 -20.23 9.56
C PHE A 140 2.08 -21.47 8.66
N ASP A 141 2.73 -21.35 7.52
CA ASP A 141 3.02 -22.49 6.65
C ASP A 141 4.29 -23.24 7.10
N ALA A 142 4.57 -24.37 6.45
CA ALA A 142 5.76 -25.19 6.76
C ALA A 142 7.09 -24.46 6.48
N LYS A 143 7.07 -23.34 5.76
CA LYS A 143 8.25 -22.51 5.46
C LYS A 143 8.41 -21.36 6.45
N GLY A 144 7.47 -21.22 7.39
CA GLY A 144 7.43 -20.13 8.36
C GLY A 144 6.87 -18.81 7.80
N ASN A 145 6.21 -18.83 6.64
CA ASN A 145 5.49 -17.66 6.16
C ASN A 145 4.19 -17.50 6.96
N ARG A 146 3.82 -16.27 7.28
CA ARG A 146 2.59 -15.95 7.99
C ARG A 146 1.43 -15.88 6.99
N LEU A 147 0.48 -16.78 7.12
CA LEU A 147 -0.73 -16.82 6.30
C LEU A 147 -1.80 -15.92 6.92
N LEU A 148 -2.17 -14.85 6.23
CA LEU A 148 -3.19 -13.91 6.66
C LEU A 148 -4.50 -14.27 5.97
N LYS A 149 -5.44 -14.85 6.73
CA LYS A 149 -6.73 -15.36 6.23
C LYS A 149 -7.82 -14.31 6.32
N THR A 150 -7.71 -13.40 7.28
CA THR A 150 -8.66 -12.30 7.46
C THR A 150 -7.88 -11.05 7.84
N ILE A 151 -8.18 -9.95 7.12
CA ILE A 151 -7.69 -8.61 7.42
C ILE A 151 -8.90 -7.73 7.72
N ASN A 152 -9.00 -7.29 8.96
CA ASN A 152 -10.09 -6.43 9.43
C ASN A 152 -9.77 -5.87 10.84
N PRO A 153 -9.64 -4.54 11.00
CA PRO A 153 -9.78 -3.49 9.98
C PRO A 153 -8.51 -3.24 9.16
N VAL A 154 -8.65 -2.44 8.10
CA VAL A 154 -7.58 -1.61 7.53
C VAL A 154 -7.71 -0.22 8.17
N TYR A 155 -6.65 0.25 8.79
CA TYR A 155 -6.64 1.53 9.52
C TYR A 155 -6.27 2.72 8.65
N GLU A 156 -5.33 2.54 7.75
CA GLU A 156 -4.85 3.54 6.81
C GLU A 156 -4.21 2.87 5.59
N VAL A 157 -4.04 3.63 4.52
CA VAL A 157 -3.28 3.27 3.33
C VAL A 157 -2.19 4.32 3.16
N SER A 158 -0.97 3.90 2.89
CA SER A 158 0.18 4.81 2.78
C SER A 158 0.88 4.76 1.45
N ASN A 159 1.29 5.94 0.98
CA ASN A 159 2.39 6.03 0.02
C ASN A 159 3.70 5.78 0.75
N VAL A 160 4.50 4.86 0.25
CA VAL A 160 5.78 4.51 0.86
C VAL A 160 6.91 4.51 -0.17
N ILE A 161 8.13 4.81 0.28
CA ILE A 161 9.32 4.74 -0.57
C ILE A 161 9.71 3.28 -0.82
N VAL A 162 9.55 2.44 0.23
CA VAL A 162 9.78 0.99 0.16
C VAL A 162 8.63 0.31 0.87
N GLY A 163 7.84 -0.45 0.13
CA GLY A 163 6.71 -1.24 0.64
C GLY A 163 7.12 -2.67 0.98
N MET A 164 6.34 -3.29 1.85
CA MET A 164 6.54 -4.72 2.15
C MET A 164 6.16 -5.60 0.97
N ASN A 165 5.26 -5.15 0.10
CA ASN A 165 4.89 -5.86 -1.11
C ASN A 165 5.17 -5.00 -2.35
N PRO A 166 6.30 -5.21 -3.04
CA PRO A 166 6.72 -4.39 -4.18
C PRO A 166 5.89 -4.62 -5.46
N LEU A 167 4.92 -5.53 -5.42
CA LEU A 167 3.96 -5.74 -6.51
C LEU A 167 2.77 -4.78 -6.43
N THR A 168 2.69 -3.94 -5.40
CA THR A 168 1.71 -2.85 -5.33
C THR A 168 1.97 -1.83 -6.44
N SER A 169 0.95 -1.17 -6.93
CA SER A 169 1.10 -0.24 -8.05
C SER A 169 -0.03 0.76 -8.15
N THR A 170 0.30 1.96 -8.64
CA THR A 170 -0.69 2.96 -9.06
C THR A 170 -1.16 2.65 -10.48
N LEU A 171 -2.46 2.52 -10.69
CA LEU A 171 -3.06 2.16 -11.98
C LEU A 171 -3.43 3.38 -12.83
N SER A 172 -3.88 4.45 -12.22
CA SER A 172 -4.36 5.64 -12.92
C SER A 172 -3.28 6.62 -13.36
N ALA A 173 -2.06 6.46 -12.91
CA ALA A 173 -0.90 7.07 -13.57
C ALA A 173 -0.63 6.25 -14.83
N LYS A 174 -1.45 6.48 -15.83
CA LYS A 174 -1.58 5.68 -17.02
C LYS A 174 -0.28 5.06 -17.49
N ALA A 175 -0.31 3.75 -17.57
CA ALA A 175 0.39 2.97 -18.56
C ALA A 175 1.88 3.25 -18.68
N LEU A 176 2.63 2.89 -17.67
CA LEU A 176 4.07 2.80 -17.89
C LEU A 176 4.62 1.40 -17.66
N ASN A 177 3.83 0.37 -17.53
CA ASN A 177 4.46 -0.93 -17.38
C ASN A 177 3.78 -2.09 -18.10
N GLU A 178 3.27 -1.87 -19.29
CA GLU A 178 3.16 -2.95 -20.26
C GLU A 178 4.54 -3.44 -20.74
N ASN A 179 5.62 -2.77 -20.31
CA ASN A 179 7.01 -3.05 -20.73
C ASN A 179 7.90 -3.68 -19.67
N LEU A 180 7.41 -4.04 -18.49
CA LEU A 180 8.19 -4.89 -17.58
C LEU A 180 8.24 -6.30 -18.18
N LYS A 181 9.33 -6.57 -18.89
CA LYS A 181 9.58 -7.91 -19.44
C LYS A 181 9.62 -8.93 -18.31
N PRO A 182 9.13 -10.17 -18.50
CA PRO A 182 9.11 -11.21 -17.47
C PRO A 182 10.45 -11.42 -16.74
N TRP A 183 11.57 -11.17 -17.40
CA TRP A 183 12.90 -11.27 -16.78
C TRP A 183 13.20 -10.15 -15.78
N MET A 184 12.58 -8.95 -15.90
CA MET A 184 12.73 -7.89 -14.92
C MET A 184 12.00 -8.24 -13.62
N LEU A 185 10.81 -8.84 -13.71
CA LEU A 185 10.08 -9.38 -12.55
C LEU A 185 10.88 -10.49 -11.87
N LEU A 186 11.48 -11.40 -12.66
CA LEU A 186 12.34 -12.43 -12.14
C LEU A 186 13.59 -11.83 -11.46
N GLY A 187 14.20 -10.81 -12.07
CA GLY A 187 15.35 -10.10 -11.49
C GLY A 187 15.01 -9.44 -10.16
N ILE A 188 13.86 -8.80 -10.06
CA ILE A 188 13.33 -8.20 -8.83
C ILE A 188 13.09 -9.30 -7.78
N GLN A 189 12.42 -10.39 -8.13
CA GLN A 189 12.17 -11.52 -7.22
C GLN A 189 13.46 -12.17 -6.70
N LEU A 190 14.47 -12.32 -7.57
CA LEU A 190 15.77 -12.85 -7.17
C LEU A 190 16.53 -11.90 -6.25
N ALA A 191 16.59 -10.61 -6.59
CA ALA A 191 17.21 -9.59 -5.74
C ALA A 191 16.56 -9.51 -4.37
N MET A 192 15.22 -9.60 -4.31
CA MET A 192 14.45 -9.60 -3.07
C MET A 192 14.71 -10.87 -2.24
N ARG A 193 14.79 -12.03 -2.88
CA ARG A 193 15.15 -13.28 -2.20
C ARG A 193 16.53 -13.22 -1.55
N ASP A 194 17.49 -12.59 -2.22
CA ASP A 194 18.86 -12.47 -1.73
C ASP A 194 18.94 -11.39 -0.63
N ALA A 195 18.20 -10.28 -0.75
CA ALA A 195 18.04 -9.29 0.30
C ALA A 195 17.39 -9.88 1.58
N ARG A 196 16.43 -10.81 1.43
CA ARG A 196 15.85 -11.56 2.58
C ARG A 196 16.88 -12.40 3.33
N LYS A 197 17.77 -13.11 2.61
CA LYS A 197 18.81 -13.91 3.25
C LYS A 197 19.76 -13.04 4.06
N ASP A 198 20.08 -11.86 3.53
CA ASP A 198 20.97 -10.91 4.19
C ASP A 198 20.28 -10.15 5.33
N ALA A 199 18.99 -9.81 5.22
CA ALA A 199 18.22 -9.16 6.29
C ALA A 199 17.99 -10.11 7.48
N ARG A 200 17.71 -11.41 7.22
CA ARG A 200 17.64 -12.44 8.29
C ARG A 200 18.97 -12.61 9.00
N LYS A 201 20.11 -12.49 8.30
CA LYS A 201 21.45 -12.56 8.90
C LYS A 201 21.78 -11.32 9.74
N ARG A 202 21.19 -10.17 9.46
CA ARG A 202 21.56 -8.89 10.09
C ARG A 202 20.57 -8.39 11.13
N GLY A 203 19.42 -9.04 11.34
CA GLY A 203 18.41 -8.63 12.34
C GLY A 203 17.77 -7.25 12.10
N TRP A 204 18.01 -6.63 10.94
CA TRP A 204 17.63 -5.24 10.66
C TRP A 204 16.12 -5.04 10.46
N MET A 205 15.40 -6.08 10.03
CA MET A 205 13.94 -5.98 9.82
C MET A 205 13.18 -5.96 11.15
N ASP A 206 13.66 -6.71 12.15
CA ASP A 206 13.09 -6.65 13.51
C ASP A 206 13.32 -5.30 14.16
N LEU A 207 14.49 -4.69 13.93
CA LEU A 207 14.83 -3.39 14.49
C LEU A 207 13.97 -2.27 13.90
N GLY A 208 13.73 -2.27 12.57
CA GLY A 208 12.89 -1.28 11.91
C GLY A 208 11.44 -1.38 12.37
N PHE A 209 10.91 -2.57 12.49
CA PHE A 209 9.55 -2.83 12.97
C PHE A 209 9.41 -2.50 14.47
N GLN A 210 10.38 -2.86 15.30
CA GLN A 210 10.39 -2.52 16.72
C GLN A 210 10.48 -1.02 16.95
N ILE A 211 11.32 -0.30 16.21
CA ILE A 211 11.41 1.17 16.29
C ILE A 211 10.09 1.84 15.87
N ALA A 212 9.45 1.34 14.82
CA ALA A 212 8.15 1.85 14.38
C ALA A 212 7.06 1.55 15.42
N LEU A 213 7.06 0.36 16.00
CA LEU A 213 6.11 -0.05 17.02
C LEU A 213 6.32 0.72 18.34
N GLU A 214 7.56 0.91 18.79
CA GLU A 214 7.89 1.70 19.97
C GLU A 214 7.51 3.18 19.80
N ARG A 215 7.68 3.73 18.60
CA ARG A 215 7.23 5.09 18.29
C ARG A 215 5.72 5.20 18.25
N ALA A 216 5.03 4.23 17.65
CA ALA A 216 3.57 4.21 17.52
C ALA A 216 2.87 3.97 18.87
N THR A 217 3.48 3.18 19.78
CA THR A 217 2.87 2.82 21.07
C THR A 217 3.31 3.70 22.24
N GLY A 218 4.23 4.67 22.02
CA GLY A 218 4.74 5.56 23.07
C GLY A 218 5.47 4.83 24.21
N ALA A 219 5.85 3.58 24.02
CA ALA A 219 6.54 2.76 24.99
C ALA A 219 8.03 3.15 25.10
N SER A 220 8.29 4.39 25.52
CA SER A 220 9.62 4.79 25.98
C SER A 220 9.92 4.00 27.26
N LYS A 221 10.89 3.13 27.19
CA LYS A 221 11.52 2.55 28.39
C LYS A 221 12.09 3.67 29.23
N ARG A 222 11.32 4.15 30.22
CA ARG A 222 11.89 4.91 31.33
C ARG A 222 12.85 3.99 32.05
N SER A 223 14.12 4.30 31.93
CA SER A 223 15.23 3.60 32.51
C SER A 223 15.01 3.32 34.00
N ALA A 224 15.17 2.07 34.35
CA ALA A 224 15.47 1.67 35.73
C ALA A 224 16.90 2.13 36.08
N SER A 225 17.05 3.39 36.47
CA SER A 225 18.21 3.85 37.20
C SER A 225 17.76 4.55 38.47
N ARG A 226 17.69 3.80 39.56
CA ARG A 226 17.91 4.28 40.94
C ARG A 226 17.72 3.13 41.93
N LYS A 227 18.82 2.51 42.29
CA LYS A 227 19.11 2.03 43.66
C LYS A 227 20.54 1.53 43.72
N VAL A 228 21.44 2.46 43.98
CA VAL A 228 22.65 2.21 44.75
C VAL A 228 22.74 3.39 45.70
N GLY A 229 22.68 3.10 46.96
CA GLY A 229 22.87 4.10 48.01
C GLY A 229 22.34 3.63 49.34
N ARG A 230 23.00 2.71 49.97
CA ARG A 230 23.45 2.70 51.38
C ARG A 230 24.05 1.36 51.72
#